data_11637bc25bbb327eaa68a4e4ae659849
#
_entry.id   11637bc25bbb327eaa68a4e4ae659849
#
_cell.length_a   1.000
_cell.length_b   1.000
_cell.length_c   1.000
_cell.angle_alpha   90.00
_cell.angle_beta   90.00
_cell.angle_gamma   90.00
#
_symmetry.space_group_name_H-M   'P 1'
#
loop_
_entity.id
_entity.type
_entity.pdbx_description
1 polymer ?
#
loop_
_entity_poly.entity_id
_entity_poly.type
_entity_poly.pdbx_seq_one_letter_code
_entity_poly.pdbx_strand_id
1 'polypeptide(L)'
;SEIRKVLPEFRLSINISQVQASKSDVIRDISAEMKRTGLPLGALIVELTESDLLEQNINEKHFLSELRRMGISLALDDFGTGYSNFHYLSELKPEIIKIDRSFTAKAVADEQEYYLLNQFCTMIHNLDMKICIEGVENAQEWLKIRKLHPEFTQGYFWGKPCGYEEFMRKFIERK
;
A
#
# COMPACT_ATOMS: atom_id res chain seq x y z
N SER A 1 -6.26 -12.81 15.02
CA SER A 1 -4.90 -13.07 14.60
C SER A 1 -3.94 -12.92 15.78
N GLU A 2 -2.95 -13.80 15.87
CA GLU A 2 -1.95 -13.84 16.96
C GLU A 2 -1.17 -12.53 17.07
N ILE A 3 -0.74 -11.97 15.94
CA ILE A 3 0.03 -10.71 15.87
C ILE A 3 -0.74 -9.56 16.53
N ARG A 4 -2.04 -9.41 16.26
CA ARG A 4 -2.84 -8.32 16.80
C ARG A 4 -3.11 -8.42 18.31
N LYS A 5 -2.89 -9.57 18.93
CA LYS A 5 -2.91 -9.68 20.39
C LYS A 5 -1.77 -8.90 21.04
N VAL A 6 -0.66 -8.76 20.33
CA VAL A 6 0.56 -8.06 20.78
C VAL A 6 0.65 -6.66 20.17
N LEU A 7 0.29 -6.52 18.88
CA LEU A 7 0.24 -5.26 18.12
C LEU A 7 -1.18 -5.01 17.60
N PRO A 8 -2.06 -4.37 18.39
CA PRO A 8 -3.45 -4.13 18.00
C PRO A 8 -3.60 -3.35 16.71
N GLU A 9 -2.66 -2.45 16.40
CA GLU A 9 -2.64 -1.62 15.20
C GLU A 9 -2.05 -2.32 13.96
N PHE A 10 -1.67 -3.61 14.08
CA PHE A 10 -1.13 -4.34 12.95
C PHE A 10 -2.14 -4.41 11.80
N ARG A 11 -1.70 -4.05 10.61
CA ARG A 11 -2.46 -4.14 9.37
C ARG A 11 -1.80 -5.15 8.44
N LEU A 12 -2.61 -5.80 7.61
CA LEU A 12 -2.18 -6.79 6.63
C LEU A 12 -2.50 -6.27 5.23
N SER A 13 -1.51 -6.24 4.36
CA SER A 13 -1.70 -5.96 2.94
C SER A 13 -1.78 -7.25 2.12
N ILE A 14 -2.67 -7.24 1.13
CA ILE A 14 -2.76 -8.30 0.12
C ILE A 14 -2.87 -7.70 -1.27
N ASN A 15 -2.14 -8.27 -2.22
CA ASN A 15 -2.25 -7.93 -3.63
C ASN A 15 -3.46 -8.63 -4.24
N ILE A 16 -4.27 -7.89 -4.98
CA ILE A 16 -5.40 -8.39 -5.77
C ILE A 16 -5.18 -7.95 -7.22
N SER A 17 -5.04 -8.89 -8.15
CA SER A 17 -4.95 -8.56 -9.58
C SER A 17 -6.29 -8.13 -10.14
N GLN A 18 -6.27 -7.41 -11.27
CA GLN A 18 -7.47 -7.02 -12.03
C GLN A 18 -8.38 -8.22 -12.32
N VAL A 19 -7.78 -9.35 -12.74
CA VAL A 19 -8.55 -10.59 -13.01
C VAL A 19 -9.27 -11.10 -11.78
N GLN A 20 -8.69 -10.94 -10.60
CA GLN A 20 -9.35 -11.31 -9.34
C GLN A 20 -10.42 -10.28 -8.97
N ALA A 21 -10.13 -8.99 -9.07
CA ALA A 21 -11.06 -7.91 -8.78
C ALA A 21 -12.33 -7.96 -9.65
N SER A 22 -12.22 -8.46 -10.88
CA SER A 22 -13.36 -8.62 -11.80
C SER A 22 -14.26 -9.82 -11.48
N LYS A 23 -13.82 -10.75 -10.59
CA LYS A 23 -14.61 -11.91 -10.19
C LYS A 23 -15.58 -11.54 -9.06
N SER A 24 -16.83 -11.95 -9.21
CA SER A 24 -17.89 -11.69 -8.22
C SER A 24 -17.64 -12.32 -6.83
N ASP A 25 -16.77 -13.33 -6.75
CA ASP A 25 -16.57 -14.13 -5.54
C ASP A 25 -15.49 -13.59 -4.60
N VAL A 26 -14.59 -12.74 -5.09
CA VAL A 26 -13.43 -12.25 -4.31
C VAL A 26 -13.86 -11.53 -3.02
N ILE A 27 -14.86 -10.68 -3.08
CA ILE A 27 -15.39 -9.97 -1.88
C ILE A 27 -15.95 -10.94 -0.86
N ARG A 28 -16.69 -11.94 -1.33
CA ARG A 28 -17.24 -13.00 -0.46
C ARG A 28 -16.11 -13.78 0.21
N ASP A 29 -15.09 -14.16 -0.54
CA ASP A 29 -13.96 -14.94 -0.05
C ASP A 29 -13.12 -14.15 0.97
N ILE A 30 -12.86 -12.88 0.72
CA ILE A 30 -12.24 -11.96 1.69
C ILE A 30 -13.08 -11.91 2.97
N SER A 31 -14.40 -11.68 2.86
CA SER A 31 -15.29 -11.60 4.01
C SER A 31 -15.31 -12.89 4.83
N ALA A 32 -15.36 -14.04 4.16
CA ALA A 32 -15.37 -15.35 4.80
C ALA A 32 -14.06 -15.60 5.56
N GLU A 33 -12.92 -15.29 4.94
CA GLU A 33 -11.61 -15.50 5.54
C GLU A 33 -11.36 -14.58 6.73
N MET A 34 -11.79 -13.31 6.64
CA MET A 34 -11.68 -12.38 7.77
C MET A 34 -12.53 -12.79 8.95
N LYS A 35 -13.75 -13.29 8.71
CA LYS A 35 -14.59 -13.88 9.76
C LYS A 35 -13.93 -15.11 10.38
N ARG A 36 -13.40 -16.01 9.56
CA ARG A 36 -12.74 -17.25 10.01
C ARG A 36 -11.54 -16.97 10.88
N THR A 37 -10.75 -15.94 10.54
CA THR A 37 -9.50 -15.57 11.25
C THR A 37 -9.71 -14.60 12.40
N GLY A 38 -10.89 -13.99 12.51
CA GLY A 38 -11.18 -12.94 13.48
C GLY A 38 -10.39 -11.63 13.21
N LEU A 39 -9.89 -11.44 11.98
CA LEU A 39 -9.21 -10.20 11.60
C LEU A 39 -10.26 -9.11 11.32
N PRO A 40 -10.20 -7.94 11.99
CA PRO A 40 -11.12 -6.83 11.70
C PRO A 40 -10.97 -6.33 10.27
N LEU A 41 -12.06 -5.95 9.61
CA LEU A 41 -12.05 -5.46 8.24
C LEU A 41 -11.10 -4.26 8.05
N GLY A 42 -11.08 -3.31 8.98
CA GLY A 42 -10.17 -2.16 8.95
C GLY A 42 -8.68 -2.51 9.15
N ALA A 43 -8.35 -3.77 9.45
CA ALA A 43 -6.96 -4.24 9.52
C ALA A 43 -6.45 -4.77 8.18
N LEU A 44 -7.31 -4.87 7.16
CA LEU A 44 -6.92 -5.30 5.82
C LEU A 44 -6.70 -4.10 4.90
N ILE A 45 -5.64 -4.17 4.13
CA ILE A 45 -5.33 -3.27 3.03
C ILE A 45 -5.34 -4.12 1.76
N VAL A 46 -6.11 -3.71 0.76
CA VAL A 46 -6.06 -4.32 -0.58
C VAL A 46 -5.16 -3.46 -1.45
N GLU A 47 -4.17 -4.07 -2.08
CA GLU A 47 -3.25 -3.41 -3.01
C GLU A 47 -3.64 -3.78 -4.45
N LEU A 48 -3.79 -2.75 -5.30
CA LEU A 48 -4.01 -2.86 -6.74
C LEU A 48 -2.91 -2.07 -7.44
N THR A 49 -2.38 -2.59 -8.53
CA THR A 49 -1.40 -1.85 -9.32
C THR A 49 -2.08 -0.76 -10.16
N GLU A 50 -1.32 0.29 -10.51
CA GLU A 50 -1.81 1.33 -11.42
C GLU A 50 -2.30 0.75 -12.76
N SER A 51 -1.59 -0.26 -13.29
CA SER A 51 -1.92 -0.93 -14.54
C SER A 51 -3.23 -1.72 -14.46
N ASP A 52 -3.54 -2.30 -13.28
CA ASP A 52 -4.77 -3.07 -13.06
C ASP A 52 -6.04 -2.20 -13.13
N LEU A 53 -5.90 -0.87 -12.98
CA LEU A 53 -7.02 0.05 -12.89
C LEU A 53 -7.34 0.78 -14.19
N LEU A 54 -6.53 0.64 -15.24
CA LEU A 54 -6.72 1.35 -16.50
C LEU A 54 -7.91 0.84 -17.33
N GLU A 55 -8.34 -0.39 -17.14
CA GLU A 55 -9.51 -0.97 -17.80
C GLU A 55 -10.76 -0.87 -16.92
N GLN A 56 -11.42 0.29 -16.91
CA GLN A 56 -12.63 0.55 -16.13
C GLN A 56 -13.80 -0.34 -16.56
N ASN A 57 -13.89 -1.54 -16.03
CA ASN A 57 -15.09 -2.35 -16.21
C ASN A 57 -16.09 -2.19 -15.03
N ILE A 58 -17.33 -2.56 -15.25
CA ILE A 58 -18.42 -2.42 -14.26
C ILE A 58 -18.11 -3.22 -12.99
N ASN A 59 -17.47 -4.37 -13.12
CA ASN A 59 -17.16 -5.24 -12.00
C ASN A 59 -16.10 -4.65 -11.07
N GLU A 60 -15.12 -3.92 -11.61
CA GLU A 60 -14.09 -3.22 -10.81
C GLU A 60 -14.72 -2.09 -9.98
N LYS A 61 -15.61 -1.30 -10.58
CA LYS A 61 -16.34 -0.26 -9.83
C LYS A 61 -17.15 -0.85 -8.69
N HIS A 62 -17.80 -1.98 -8.93
CA HIS A 62 -18.52 -2.71 -7.89
C HIS A 62 -17.57 -3.22 -6.80
N PHE A 63 -16.45 -3.86 -7.16
CA PHE A 63 -15.43 -4.33 -6.23
C PHE A 63 -14.92 -3.20 -5.32
N LEU A 64 -14.52 -2.07 -5.90
CA LEU A 64 -14.02 -0.90 -5.17
C LEU A 64 -15.09 -0.33 -4.22
N SER A 65 -16.35 -0.27 -4.66
CA SER A 65 -17.45 0.22 -3.82
C SER A 65 -17.70 -0.70 -2.63
N GLU A 66 -17.61 -2.01 -2.81
CA GLU A 66 -17.76 -2.99 -1.75
C GLU A 66 -16.60 -2.95 -0.74
N LEU A 67 -15.35 -2.81 -1.19
CA LEU A 67 -14.21 -2.61 -0.28
C LEU A 67 -14.45 -1.41 0.65
N ARG A 68 -14.87 -0.27 0.08
CA ARG A 68 -15.18 0.94 0.86
C ARG A 68 -16.32 0.71 1.85
N ARG A 69 -17.42 0.08 1.40
CA ARG A 69 -18.57 -0.23 2.27
C ARG A 69 -18.17 -1.12 3.45
N MET A 70 -17.20 -2.01 3.24
CA MET A 70 -16.66 -2.89 4.27
C MET A 70 -15.63 -2.20 5.18
N GLY A 71 -15.18 -0.98 4.86
CA GLY A 71 -14.13 -0.29 5.60
C GLY A 71 -12.74 -0.90 5.38
N ILE A 72 -12.52 -1.60 4.27
CA ILE A 72 -11.23 -2.13 3.86
C ILE A 72 -10.48 -1.01 3.14
N SER A 73 -9.23 -0.76 3.54
CA SER A 73 -8.40 0.26 2.91
C SER A 73 -7.90 -0.18 1.55
N LEU A 74 -7.85 0.75 0.61
CA LEU A 74 -7.27 0.57 -0.71
C LEU A 74 -5.89 1.23 -0.77
N ALA A 75 -4.89 0.51 -1.24
CA ALA A 75 -3.60 1.03 -1.63
C ALA A 75 -3.40 0.89 -3.15
N LEU A 76 -2.89 1.95 -3.77
CA LEU A 76 -2.48 1.94 -5.17
C LEU A 76 -0.99 1.67 -5.25
N ASP A 77 -0.63 0.52 -5.83
CA ASP A 77 0.74 0.01 -5.91
C ASP A 77 1.43 0.39 -7.22
N ASP A 78 2.76 0.36 -7.23
CA ASP A 78 3.64 0.68 -8.37
C ASP A 78 3.34 2.05 -9.00
N PHE A 79 2.84 3.02 -8.20
CA PHE A 79 2.41 4.30 -8.74
C PHE A 79 3.57 5.09 -9.35
N GLY A 80 3.30 5.59 -10.59
CA GLY A 80 4.24 6.40 -11.36
C GLY A 80 5.09 5.59 -12.36
N THR A 81 4.98 4.26 -12.39
CA THR A 81 5.70 3.43 -13.38
C THR A 81 5.00 3.37 -14.74
N GLY A 82 3.73 3.81 -14.81
CA GLY A 82 2.89 3.81 -15.99
C GLY A 82 2.47 5.21 -16.46
N TYR A 83 1.36 5.28 -17.18
CA TYR A 83 0.73 6.53 -17.60
C TYR A 83 -0.17 7.05 -16.48
N SER A 84 0.42 7.63 -15.44
CA SER A 84 -0.30 8.13 -14.28
C SER A 84 -1.36 9.16 -14.68
N ASN A 85 -2.62 8.76 -14.61
CA ASN A 85 -3.74 9.66 -14.83
C ASN A 85 -4.23 10.22 -13.48
N PHE A 86 -3.76 11.41 -13.13
CA PHE A 86 -4.13 12.09 -11.87
C PHE A 86 -5.64 12.29 -11.70
N HIS A 87 -6.40 12.40 -12.80
CA HIS A 87 -7.85 12.49 -12.72
C HIS A 87 -8.44 11.22 -12.09
N TYR A 88 -7.83 10.09 -12.37
CA TYR A 88 -8.26 8.81 -11.83
C TYR A 88 -8.06 8.71 -10.30
N LEU A 89 -7.01 9.32 -9.76
CA LEU A 89 -6.81 9.36 -8.31
C LEU A 89 -7.97 10.05 -7.58
N SER A 90 -8.51 11.12 -8.17
CA SER A 90 -9.63 11.87 -7.58
C SER A 90 -10.94 11.05 -7.55
N GLU A 91 -11.13 10.14 -8.49
CA GLU A 91 -12.27 9.24 -8.55
C GLU A 91 -12.07 8.01 -7.64
N LEU A 92 -10.88 7.42 -7.72
CA LEU A 92 -10.52 6.21 -6.98
C LEU A 92 -10.40 6.46 -5.47
N LYS A 93 -9.85 7.62 -5.08
CA LYS A 93 -9.59 8.02 -3.68
C LYS A 93 -9.01 6.87 -2.85
N PRO A 94 -7.85 6.31 -3.22
CA PRO A 94 -7.19 5.30 -2.41
C PRO A 94 -6.77 5.92 -1.06
N GLU A 95 -6.70 5.13 -0.01
CA GLU A 95 -6.17 5.61 1.28
C GLU A 95 -4.66 5.79 1.22
N ILE A 96 -3.96 4.91 0.46
CA ILE A 96 -2.51 4.86 0.41
C ILE A 96 -2.05 4.85 -1.04
N ILE A 97 -1.05 5.67 -1.35
CA ILE A 97 -0.27 5.62 -2.59
C ILE A 97 1.09 5.03 -2.28
N LYS A 98 1.44 3.92 -2.92
CA LYS A 98 2.75 3.27 -2.81
C LYS A 98 3.63 3.75 -3.96
N ILE A 99 4.69 4.45 -3.61
CA ILE A 99 5.65 4.99 -4.57
C ILE A 99 6.72 3.95 -4.82
N ASP A 100 6.82 3.50 -6.08
CA ASP A 100 7.74 2.45 -6.48
C ASP A 100 9.22 2.77 -6.16
N ARG A 101 9.99 1.73 -5.87
CA ARG A 101 11.42 1.82 -5.54
C ARG A 101 12.26 2.55 -6.59
N SER A 102 11.87 2.55 -7.86
CA SER A 102 12.61 3.25 -8.91
C SER A 102 12.63 4.76 -8.71
N PHE A 103 11.55 5.34 -8.17
CA PHE A 103 11.49 6.75 -7.77
C PHE A 103 12.36 7.02 -6.54
N THR A 104 12.30 6.13 -5.56
CA THR A 104 13.15 6.22 -4.36
C THR A 104 14.62 6.22 -4.74
N ALA A 105 15.06 5.27 -5.58
CA ALA A 105 16.44 5.18 -6.03
C ALA A 105 16.91 6.43 -6.79
N LYS A 106 16.09 6.97 -7.70
CA LYS A 106 16.40 8.20 -8.44
C LYS A 106 16.48 9.40 -7.50
N ALA A 107 15.50 9.58 -6.62
CA ALA A 107 15.46 10.70 -5.68
C ALA A 107 16.63 10.67 -4.68
N VAL A 108 17.11 9.48 -4.31
CA VAL A 108 18.31 9.36 -3.47
C VAL A 108 19.57 9.80 -4.22
N ALA A 109 19.67 9.46 -5.50
CA ALA A 109 20.85 9.72 -6.33
C ALA A 109 20.93 11.14 -6.89
N ASP A 110 19.80 11.81 -7.10
CA ASP A 110 19.72 13.11 -7.79
C ASP A 110 18.80 14.09 -7.05
N GLU A 111 19.23 15.37 -6.94
CA GLU A 111 18.48 16.41 -6.23
C GLU A 111 17.27 16.92 -7.02
N GLN A 112 17.29 16.88 -8.36
CA GLN A 112 16.14 17.26 -9.18
C GLN A 112 15.04 16.21 -9.07
N GLU A 113 15.41 14.93 -9.11
CA GLU A 113 14.49 13.81 -8.89
C GLU A 113 13.93 13.84 -7.47
N TYR A 114 14.75 14.20 -6.47
CA TYR A 114 14.25 14.40 -5.11
C TYR A 114 13.23 15.53 -5.02
N TYR A 115 13.51 16.66 -5.69
CA TYR A 115 12.57 17.79 -5.74
C TYR A 115 11.25 17.39 -6.39
N LEU A 116 11.29 16.67 -7.50
CA LEU A 116 10.08 16.17 -8.18
C LEU A 116 9.28 15.23 -7.27
N LEU A 117 9.95 14.29 -6.62
CA LEU A 117 9.30 13.39 -5.66
C LEU A 117 8.67 14.16 -4.49
N ASN A 118 9.34 15.20 -3.99
CA ASN A 118 8.80 16.05 -2.92
C ASN A 118 7.51 16.78 -3.34
N GLN A 119 7.47 17.34 -4.56
CA GLN A 119 6.26 17.99 -5.09
C GLN A 119 5.13 16.96 -5.24
N PHE A 120 5.46 15.76 -5.68
CA PHE A 120 4.52 14.68 -5.82
C PHE A 120 3.93 14.26 -4.45
N CYS A 121 4.78 14.06 -3.43
CA CYS A 121 4.33 13.78 -2.07
C CYS A 121 3.43 14.88 -1.53
N THR A 122 3.79 16.14 -1.76
CA THR A 122 2.97 17.30 -1.36
C THR A 122 1.58 17.27 -2.00
N MET A 123 1.51 16.92 -3.29
CA MET A 123 0.23 16.80 -4.00
C MET A 123 -0.65 15.67 -3.40
N ILE A 124 -0.06 14.51 -3.13
CA ILE A 124 -0.78 13.37 -2.53
C ILE A 124 -1.35 13.76 -1.16
N HIS A 125 -0.55 14.40 -0.31
CA HIS A 125 -1.01 14.87 1.01
C HIS A 125 -2.14 15.91 0.91
N ASN A 126 -2.08 16.81 -0.08
CA ASN A 126 -3.15 17.79 -0.33
C ASN A 126 -4.46 17.15 -0.80
N LEU A 127 -4.42 15.90 -1.23
CA LEU A 127 -5.60 15.09 -1.57
C LEU A 127 -6.07 14.20 -0.41
N ASP A 128 -5.56 14.41 0.81
CA ASP A 128 -5.85 13.64 2.02
C ASP A 128 -5.51 12.14 1.88
N MET A 129 -4.52 11.80 1.04
CA MET A 129 -4.03 10.44 0.87
C MET A 129 -2.71 10.25 1.61
N LYS A 130 -2.46 9.03 2.07
CA LYS A 130 -1.21 8.62 2.72
C LYS A 130 -0.19 8.14 1.70
N ILE A 131 1.07 8.24 2.05
CA ILE A 131 2.20 7.81 1.22
C ILE A 131 2.89 6.63 1.86
N CYS A 132 3.17 5.60 1.06
CA CYS A 132 4.13 4.55 1.36
C CYS A 132 5.28 4.64 0.37
N ILE A 133 6.50 4.96 0.83
CA ILE A 133 7.69 4.96 -0.04
C ILE A 133 8.37 3.62 0.05
N GLU A 134 8.54 2.97 -1.10
CA GLU A 134 9.14 1.66 -1.23
C GLU A 134 10.63 1.70 -1.55
N GLY A 135 11.32 0.57 -1.33
CA GLY A 135 12.71 0.37 -1.71
C GLY A 135 13.72 1.10 -0.84
N VAL A 136 13.37 1.44 0.41
CA VAL A 136 14.36 1.98 1.37
C VAL A 136 15.26 0.83 1.83
N GLU A 137 16.53 0.84 1.43
CA GLU A 137 17.44 -0.28 1.66
C GLU A 137 18.47 -0.04 2.78
N ASN A 138 18.73 1.23 3.13
CA ASN A 138 19.72 1.59 4.15
C ASN A 138 19.38 2.89 4.90
N ALA A 139 20.16 3.17 5.94
CA ALA A 139 19.97 4.34 6.79
C ALA A 139 20.16 5.68 6.07
N GLN A 140 21.04 5.75 5.07
CA GLN A 140 21.28 7.00 4.33
C GLN A 140 20.07 7.35 3.45
N GLU A 141 19.51 6.37 2.78
CA GLU A 141 18.25 6.52 2.02
C GLU A 141 17.12 6.96 2.95
N TRP A 142 16.97 6.28 4.10
CA TRP A 142 15.96 6.65 5.09
C TRP A 142 16.11 8.11 5.55
N LEU A 143 17.33 8.56 5.86
CA LEU A 143 17.58 9.96 6.28
C LEU A 143 17.17 10.99 5.24
N LYS A 144 17.25 10.66 3.94
CA LYS A 144 16.81 11.52 2.84
C LYS A 144 15.28 11.43 2.67
N ILE A 145 14.74 10.23 2.58
CA ILE A 145 13.32 9.97 2.28
C ILE A 145 12.39 10.42 3.42
N ARG A 146 12.77 10.28 4.69
CA ARG A 146 11.95 10.71 5.83
C ARG A 146 11.57 12.20 5.80
N LYS A 147 12.32 13.04 5.10
CA LYS A 147 12.03 14.47 4.94
C LYS A 147 10.83 14.75 4.05
N LEU A 148 10.37 13.75 3.30
CA LEU A 148 9.16 13.80 2.48
C LEU A 148 7.89 13.51 3.31
N HIS A 149 8.05 13.21 4.61
CA HIS A 149 6.99 12.91 5.57
C HIS A 149 6.05 11.76 5.16
N PRO A 150 6.58 10.62 4.64
CA PRO A 150 5.71 9.49 4.33
C PRO A 150 5.12 8.90 5.60
N GLU A 151 3.85 8.46 5.56
CA GLU A 151 3.20 7.76 6.67
C GLU A 151 3.73 6.34 6.83
N PHE A 152 4.16 5.74 5.71
CA PHE A 152 4.72 4.40 5.68
C PHE A 152 5.98 4.36 4.82
N THR A 153 6.87 3.44 5.16
CA THR A 153 8.03 3.10 4.32
C THR A 153 8.22 1.59 4.31
N GLN A 154 8.62 1.07 3.16
CA GLN A 154 8.88 -0.34 2.94
C GLN A 154 10.26 -0.53 2.31
N GLY A 155 10.99 -1.58 2.73
CA GLY A 155 12.29 -1.91 2.16
C GLY A 155 13.16 -2.75 3.06
N TYR A 156 14.30 -3.16 2.55
CA TYR A 156 15.23 -4.04 3.25
C TYR A 156 15.88 -3.43 4.48
N PHE A 157 15.86 -2.11 4.60
CA PHE A 157 16.29 -1.42 5.80
C PHE A 157 15.51 -1.86 7.05
N TRP A 158 14.22 -2.10 6.89
CA TRP A 158 13.35 -2.56 7.99
C TRP A 158 13.40 -4.07 8.16
N GLY A 159 13.45 -4.80 7.07
CA GLY A 159 13.52 -6.27 7.08
C GLY A 159 13.27 -6.86 5.69
N LYS A 160 13.94 -7.96 5.41
CA LYS A 160 13.66 -8.76 4.22
C LYS A 160 12.43 -9.62 4.45
N PRO A 161 11.69 -10.00 3.38
CA PRO A 161 10.62 -10.97 3.48
C PRO A 161 11.09 -12.24 4.20
N CYS A 162 10.28 -12.72 5.13
CA CYS A 162 10.61 -13.92 5.91
C CYS A 162 9.34 -14.71 6.23
N GLY A 163 9.50 -15.96 6.65
CA GLY A 163 8.39 -16.80 7.08
C GLY A 163 7.79 -16.32 8.42
N TYR A 164 6.58 -16.81 8.72
CA TYR A 164 5.81 -16.42 9.91
C TYR A 164 6.59 -16.58 11.22
N GLU A 165 7.21 -17.72 11.44
CA GLU A 165 8.00 -18.03 12.64
C GLU A 165 9.15 -17.01 12.85
N GLU A 166 9.85 -16.69 11.76
CA GLU A 166 10.93 -15.73 11.77
C GLU A 166 10.44 -14.30 12.02
N PHE A 167 9.30 -13.94 11.42
CA PHE A 167 8.64 -12.65 11.64
C PHE A 167 8.26 -12.49 13.12
N MET A 168 7.60 -13.47 13.71
CA MET A 168 7.22 -13.44 15.12
C MET A 168 8.44 -13.23 16.01
N ARG A 169 9.49 -14.02 15.83
CA ARG A 169 10.72 -13.91 16.60
C ARG A 169 11.41 -12.55 16.46
N LYS A 170 11.48 -12.02 15.23
CA LYS A 170 12.23 -10.78 14.95
C LYS A 170 11.50 -9.52 15.37
N PHE A 171 10.19 -9.45 15.20
CA PHE A 171 9.44 -8.20 15.27
C PHE A 171 8.38 -8.17 16.38
N ILE A 172 7.93 -9.33 16.85
CA ILE A 172 6.83 -9.42 17.82
C ILE A 172 7.33 -9.83 19.20
N GLU A 173 8.19 -10.84 19.28
CA GLU A 173 8.66 -11.45 20.53
C GLU A 173 9.95 -10.80 21.09
N ARG A 174 10.45 -9.73 20.45
CA ARG A 174 11.58 -8.98 21.00
C ARG A 174 11.14 -8.29 22.30
N LYS A 175 11.51 -8.94 23.42
CA LYS A 175 11.55 -8.34 24.75
C LYS A 175 12.86 -7.58 24.94
#